data_ff70acf967ab0d3835bc14ec5ed935a0
#
_entry.id   ff70acf967ab0d3835bc14ec5ed935a0
#
_cell.length_a   1.000
_cell.length_b   1.000
_cell.length_c   1.000
_cell.angle_alpha   90.00
_cell.angle_beta   90.00
_cell.angle_gamma   90.00
#
_symmetry.space_group_name_H-M   'P 1'
#
loop_
_entity.id
_entity.type
_entity.pdbx_description
1 polymer ?
#
loop_
_entity_poly.entity_id
_entity_poly.type
_entity_poly.pdbx_seq_one_letter_code
_entity_poly.pdbx_strand_id
1 'polypeptide(L)'
;ECMKSNTKEPAGKDEFWIVDNQLTFNKMQVLADSLRFDRKYILIPELVPSTHYNVTTKEVYAVPIVEKNVYGPFCYANREEGIYWVESPKVARTYRFCKHIAYLPNLCVNERQNSVVAALRFFNRIDFYDLKGTYQRSFTYGKEPIVPLLKKNDTQVDVLGTTKCFIDICGTDQYVYC
;
A
#
# COMPACT_ATOMS: atom_id res chain seq x y z
N GLU A 1 18.79 -5.04 19.38
CA GLU A 1 17.76 -4.13 18.83
C GLU A 1 16.79 -4.95 17.97
N CYS A 2 15.55 -5.02 18.43
CA CYS A 2 14.52 -5.79 17.76
C CYS A 2 14.11 -5.06 16.47
N MET A 3 14.39 -5.65 15.31
CA MET A 3 13.94 -5.12 14.02
C MET A 3 12.42 -5.09 14.02
N LYS A 4 11.81 -3.92 13.99
CA LYS A 4 10.39 -3.77 13.68
C LYS A 4 10.24 -3.96 12.16
N SER A 5 9.92 -5.18 11.75
CA SER A 5 9.55 -5.48 10.37
C SER A 5 8.15 -4.90 10.10
N ASN A 6 8.06 -3.91 9.25
CA ASN A 6 6.78 -3.28 8.91
C ASN A 6 5.95 -4.06 7.88
N THR A 7 6.52 -5.03 7.20
CA THR A 7 5.77 -5.89 6.26
C THR A 7 6.48 -7.22 6.05
N LYS A 8 5.74 -8.32 6.18
CA LYS A 8 6.13 -9.66 5.72
C LYS A 8 5.33 -9.96 4.47
N GLU A 9 5.97 -9.92 3.32
CA GLU A 9 5.36 -10.32 2.07
C GLU A 9 5.94 -11.66 1.63
N PRO A 10 5.10 -12.63 1.21
CA PRO A 10 5.59 -13.89 0.69
C PRO A 10 6.26 -13.66 -0.68
N ALA A 11 7.53 -14.00 -0.78
CA ALA A 11 8.30 -13.93 -2.02
C ALA A 11 8.26 -15.25 -2.82
N GLY A 12 7.71 -16.32 -2.22
CA GLY A 12 7.60 -17.67 -2.76
C GLY A 12 7.23 -18.65 -1.65
N LYS A 13 7.24 -19.96 -1.96
CA LYS A 13 7.10 -20.98 -0.93
C LYS A 13 8.32 -20.89 -0.01
N ASP A 14 8.07 -20.66 1.28
CA ASP A 14 9.11 -20.52 2.31
C ASP A 14 10.07 -19.31 2.13
N GLU A 15 9.66 -18.27 1.37
CA GLU A 15 10.38 -17.03 1.20
C GLU A 15 9.55 -15.83 1.63
N PHE A 16 10.20 -14.79 2.16
CA PHE A 16 9.55 -13.52 2.51
C PHE A 16 10.53 -12.35 2.44
N TRP A 17 10.00 -11.15 2.30
CA TRP A 17 10.76 -9.91 2.31
C TRP A 17 10.70 -9.24 3.67
N ILE A 18 11.83 -8.69 4.11
CA ILE A 18 11.91 -7.81 5.28
C ILE A 18 12.41 -6.45 4.79
N VAL A 19 11.67 -5.41 5.13
CA VAL A 19 12.09 -4.03 4.90
C VAL A 19 12.69 -3.50 6.21
N ASP A 20 13.95 -3.07 6.16
CA ASP A 20 14.62 -2.45 7.29
C ASP A 20 14.38 -0.93 7.34
N ASN A 21 14.84 -0.30 8.42
CA ASN A 21 14.69 1.14 8.63
C ASN A 21 15.46 2.00 7.61
N GLN A 22 16.37 1.40 6.84
CA GLN A 22 17.13 2.05 5.78
C GLN A 22 16.49 1.81 4.40
N LEU A 23 15.28 1.20 4.37
CA LEU A 23 14.52 0.83 3.17
C LEU A 23 15.27 -0.14 2.25
N THR A 24 16.07 -0.96 2.86
CA THR A 24 16.66 -2.11 2.20
C THR A 24 15.67 -3.27 2.26
N PHE A 25 15.32 -3.79 1.12
CA PHE A 25 14.47 -4.96 0.98
C PHE A 25 15.36 -6.20 1.04
N ASN A 26 15.18 -7.00 2.06
CA ASN A 26 15.98 -8.20 2.30
C ASN A 26 15.10 -9.43 2.08
N LYS A 27 15.52 -10.32 1.19
CA LYS A 27 14.85 -11.60 0.96
C LYS A 27 15.36 -12.63 1.97
N MET A 28 14.43 -13.26 2.65
CA MET A 28 14.67 -14.34 3.59
C MET A 28 14.09 -15.64 3.06
N GLN A 29 14.81 -16.73 3.21
CA GLN A 29 14.32 -18.07 2.91
C GLN A 29 14.26 -18.89 4.21
N VAL A 30 13.09 -19.50 4.46
CA VAL A 30 12.91 -20.44 5.57
C VAL A 30 13.41 -21.81 5.12
N LEU A 31 14.42 -22.33 5.81
CA LEU A 31 14.90 -23.70 5.67
C LEU A 31 14.35 -24.55 6.83
N ALA A 32 14.54 -25.83 6.77
CA ALA A 32 13.96 -26.77 7.77
C ALA A 32 14.31 -26.42 9.22
N ASP A 33 15.53 -25.92 9.44
CA ASP A 33 16.10 -25.65 10.78
C ASP A 33 16.81 -24.28 10.88
N SER A 34 16.73 -23.46 9.83
CA SER A 34 17.46 -22.20 9.76
C SER A 34 16.79 -21.18 8.85
N LEU A 35 17.29 -19.95 8.89
CA LEU A 35 16.90 -18.87 7.97
C LEU A 35 18.11 -18.52 7.10
N ARG A 36 17.93 -18.60 5.80
CA ARG A 36 18.92 -18.10 4.85
C ARG A 36 18.60 -16.65 4.51
N PHE A 37 19.61 -15.82 4.63
CA PHE A 37 19.54 -14.41 4.30
C PHE A 37 20.11 -14.19 2.90
N ASP A 38 19.26 -13.80 1.96
CA ASP A 38 19.67 -13.43 0.61
C ASP A 38 19.50 -11.93 0.44
N ARG A 39 20.63 -11.22 0.40
CA ARG A 39 20.64 -9.77 0.25
C ARG A 39 20.33 -9.38 -1.20
N LYS A 40 19.07 -9.17 -1.53
CA LYS A 40 18.68 -8.42 -2.73
C LYS A 40 18.27 -7.01 -2.30
N TYR A 41 19.17 -6.07 -2.52
CA TYR A 41 18.90 -4.66 -2.27
C TYR A 41 18.03 -4.09 -3.39
N ILE A 42 16.82 -3.69 -3.06
CA ILE A 42 16.03 -2.75 -3.85
C ILE A 42 15.97 -1.48 -3.03
N LEU A 43 16.90 -0.57 -3.24
CA LEU A 43 16.87 0.74 -2.63
C LEU A 43 16.22 1.72 -3.61
N ILE A 44 15.06 2.23 -3.26
CA ILE A 44 14.38 3.30 -3.98
C ILE A 44 14.16 4.44 -2.98
N PRO A 45 15.14 5.36 -2.84
CA PRO A 45 15.12 6.40 -1.81
C PRO A 45 13.88 7.29 -1.84
N GLU A 46 13.30 7.50 -3.02
CA GLU A 46 12.13 8.33 -3.24
C GLU A 46 10.84 7.75 -2.64
N LEU A 47 10.83 6.47 -2.28
CA LEU A 47 9.68 5.82 -1.63
C LEU A 47 9.65 6.03 -0.12
N VAL A 48 10.54 6.85 0.42
CA VAL A 48 10.69 7.09 1.86
C VAL A 48 10.02 8.40 2.28
N PRO A 49 9.30 8.43 3.38
CA PRO A 49 8.75 7.31 4.16
C PRO A 49 7.44 6.80 3.57
N SER A 50 7.19 5.50 3.70
CA SER A 50 5.91 4.90 3.31
C SER A 50 5.30 4.12 4.46
N THR A 51 3.96 4.06 4.51
CA THR A 51 3.23 3.30 5.54
C THR A 51 3.13 1.83 5.22
N HIS A 52 3.26 1.48 3.95
CA HIS A 52 3.03 0.14 3.48
C HIS A 52 3.90 -0.15 2.25
N TYR A 53 4.43 -1.36 2.16
CA TYR A 53 5.20 -1.83 1.02
C TYR A 53 4.74 -3.23 0.64
N ASN A 54 4.56 -3.48 -0.67
CA ASN A 54 4.42 -4.81 -1.23
C ASN A 54 5.51 -5.01 -2.27
N VAL A 55 6.26 -6.10 -2.14
CA VAL A 55 7.37 -6.43 -3.03
C VAL A 55 6.99 -7.60 -3.90
N THR A 56 7.02 -7.39 -5.19
CA THR A 56 6.81 -8.43 -6.20
C THR A 56 8.14 -8.88 -6.82
N THR A 57 8.07 -9.76 -7.80
CA THR A 57 9.27 -10.20 -8.54
C THR A 57 9.94 -9.08 -9.32
N LYS A 58 9.19 -8.04 -9.73
CA LYS A 58 9.66 -6.97 -10.61
C LYS A 58 9.59 -5.58 -9.98
N GLU A 59 8.56 -5.32 -9.17
CA GLU A 59 8.19 -3.99 -8.72
C GLU A 59 8.02 -3.93 -7.21
N VAL A 60 8.14 -2.73 -6.66
CA VAL A 60 7.78 -2.40 -5.29
C VAL A 60 6.58 -1.47 -5.33
N TYR A 61 5.49 -1.84 -4.67
CA TYR A 61 4.33 -1.00 -4.45
C TYR A 61 4.44 -0.35 -3.09
N ALA A 62 4.21 0.94 -3.01
CA ALA A 62 4.38 1.70 -1.78
C ALA A 62 3.25 2.71 -1.57
N VAL A 63 2.96 2.99 -0.31
CA VAL A 63 2.05 4.04 0.12
C VAL A 63 2.85 5.13 0.83
N PRO A 64 3.43 6.08 0.10
CA PRO A 64 4.27 7.12 0.68
C PRO A 64 3.49 8.10 1.53
N ILE A 65 4.10 8.56 2.63
CA ILE A 65 3.60 9.65 3.46
C ILE A 65 4.33 10.94 3.05
N VAL A 66 3.94 11.53 1.94
CA VAL A 66 4.58 12.76 1.46
C VAL A 66 3.57 13.90 1.45
N GLU A 67 3.79 14.92 2.27
CA GLU A 67 2.84 16.04 2.41
C GLU A 67 2.70 16.89 1.14
N LYS A 68 3.74 17.01 0.33
CA LYS A 68 3.80 18.03 -0.72
C LYS A 68 3.34 17.58 -2.11
N ASN A 69 3.36 16.29 -2.44
CA ASN A 69 3.16 15.85 -3.84
C ASN A 69 2.44 14.50 -3.98
N VAL A 70 1.44 14.21 -3.16
CA VAL A 70 0.73 12.94 -3.32
C VAL A 70 -0.27 13.04 -4.46
N TYR A 71 0.09 12.46 -5.58
CA TYR A 71 -0.75 12.41 -6.78
C TYR A 71 -1.80 11.31 -6.71
N GLY A 72 -1.66 10.34 -5.82
CA GLY A 72 -2.57 9.21 -5.73
C GLY A 72 -2.42 8.38 -4.44
N PRO A 73 -3.22 7.32 -4.30
CA PRO A 73 -3.26 6.50 -3.09
C PRO A 73 -2.00 5.68 -2.87
N PHE A 74 -1.31 5.32 -3.95
CA PHE A 74 -0.06 4.57 -3.90
C PHE A 74 0.79 4.83 -5.15
N CYS A 75 2.01 4.34 -5.15
CA CYS A 75 2.87 4.28 -6.31
C CYS A 75 3.47 2.88 -6.47
N TYR A 76 4.00 2.60 -7.64
CA TYR A 76 4.84 1.44 -7.87
C TYR A 76 6.14 1.88 -8.56
N ALA A 77 7.20 1.14 -8.33
CA ALA A 77 8.52 1.47 -8.85
C ALA A 77 9.32 0.22 -9.16
N ASN A 78 10.15 0.30 -10.17
CA ASN A 78 11.26 -0.62 -10.41
C ASN A 78 12.55 0.16 -10.64
N ARG A 79 13.69 -0.52 -10.62
CA ARG A 79 14.99 0.13 -10.76
C ARG A 79 15.25 0.72 -12.15
N GLU A 80 14.63 0.18 -13.17
CA GLU A 80 14.94 0.50 -14.57
C GLU A 80 14.02 1.59 -15.09
N GLU A 81 12.75 1.54 -14.70
CA GLU A 81 11.72 2.41 -15.26
C GLU A 81 11.35 3.62 -14.38
N GLY A 82 11.73 3.59 -13.09
CA GLY A 82 11.47 4.68 -12.14
C GLY A 82 10.18 4.51 -11.34
N ILE A 83 9.60 5.63 -10.89
CA ILE A 83 8.41 5.66 -10.01
C ILE A 83 7.20 6.14 -10.78
N TYR A 84 6.10 5.38 -10.67
CA TYR A 84 4.81 5.67 -11.27
C TYR A 84 3.75 5.87 -10.19
N TRP A 85 3.14 7.04 -10.17
CA TRP A 85 2.05 7.37 -9.26
C TRP A 85 0.71 6.94 -9.84
N VAL A 86 -0.09 6.29 -9.00
CA VAL A 86 -1.41 5.80 -9.40
C VAL A 86 -2.47 6.83 -9.00
N GLU A 87 -3.29 7.24 -9.96
CA GLU A 87 -4.36 8.19 -9.68
C GLU A 87 -5.51 7.54 -8.92
N SER A 88 -6.02 8.26 -7.94
CA SER A 88 -7.24 7.86 -7.25
C SER A 88 -8.45 8.09 -8.14
N PRO A 89 -9.39 7.13 -8.25
CA PRO A 89 -10.64 7.38 -8.93
C PRO A 89 -11.39 8.55 -8.28
N LYS A 90 -12.13 9.30 -9.08
CA LYS A 90 -12.92 10.44 -8.59
C LYS A 90 -13.88 9.99 -7.51
N VAL A 91 -13.84 10.64 -6.37
CA VAL A 91 -14.82 10.54 -5.29
C VAL A 91 -15.59 11.85 -5.18
N ALA A 92 -16.79 11.80 -4.61
CA ALA A 92 -17.70 12.96 -4.57
C ALA A 92 -17.10 14.20 -3.88
N ARG A 93 -16.18 14.00 -2.92
CA ARG A 93 -15.48 15.07 -2.21
C ARG A 93 -13.99 15.06 -2.54
N THR A 94 -13.44 16.24 -2.84
CA THR A 94 -12.01 16.40 -3.12
C THR A 94 -11.27 16.89 -1.88
N TYR A 95 -10.30 16.12 -1.41
CA TYR A 95 -9.43 16.45 -0.26
C TYR A 95 -8.15 17.12 -0.76
N ARG A 96 -8.22 18.40 -1.13
CA ARG A 96 -7.11 19.11 -1.80
C ARG A 96 -5.81 19.14 -1.01
N PHE A 97 -5.88 19.32 0.32
CA PHE A 97 -4.70 19.56 1.16
C PHE A 97 -4.24 18.34 1.96
N CYS A 98 -5.03 17.28 2.02
CA CYS A 98 -4.74 16.10 2.84
C CYS A 98 -5.02 14.78 2.11
N LYS A 99 -4.84 14.77 0.79
CA LYS A 99 -5.07 13.57 -0.04
C LYS A 99 -4.29 12.36 0.46
N HIS A 100 -3.03 12.54 0.83
CA HIS A 100 -2.14 11.48 1.29
C HIS A 100 -2.65 10.75 2.56
N ILE A 101 -3.41 11.45 3.41
CA ILE A 101 -4.04 10.84 4.59
C ILE A 101 -5.45 10.36 4.25
N ALA A 102 -6.25 11.18 3.57
CA ALA A 102 -7.63 10.84 3.24
C ALA A 102 -7.73 9.54 2.44
N TYR A 103 -6.87 9.38 1.43
CA TYR A 103 -6.85 8.22 0.54
C TYR A 103 -5.82 7.16 0.95
N LEU A 104 -5.38 7.15 2.19
CA LEU A 104 -4.40 6.19 2.71
C LEU A 104 -4.93 4.76 2.58
N PRO A 105 -4.41 3.92 1.67
CA PRO A 105 -4.84 2.54 1.52
C PRO A 105 -3.97 1.59 2.34
N ASN A 106 -4.50 0.42 2.61
CA ASN A 106 -3.73 -0.79 2.77
C ASN A 106 -3.71 -1.50 1.42
N LEU A 107 -2.57 -2.05 1.00
CA LEU A 107 -2.40 -2.68 -0.31
C LEU A 107 -2.27 -4.19 -0.19
N CYS A 108 -2.85 -4.88 -1.17
CA CYS A 108 -2.58 -6.28 -1.43
C CYS A 108 -2.28 -6.44 -2.92
N VAL A 109 -1.15 -7.02 -3.25
CA VAL A 109 -0.70 -7.23 -4.63
C VAL A 109 -0.72 -8.71 -4.95
N ASN A 110 -1.36 -9.07 -6.07
CA ASN A 110 -1.41 -10.43 -6.58
C ASN A 110 -0.89 -10.45 -8.02
N GLU A 111 0.37 -10.87 -8.18
CA GLU A 111 1.01 -10.95 -9.51
C GLU A 111 0.33 -11.93 -10.44
N ARG A 112 -0.17 -13.08 -9.92
CA ARG A 112 -0.83 -14.10 -10.72
C ARG A 112 -2.15 -13.63 -11.32
N GLN A 113 -2.88 -12.80 -10.56
CA GLN A 113 -4.16 -12.23 -10.97
C GLN A 113 -4.01 -10.89 -11.68
N ASN A 114 -2.77 -10.42 -11.90
CA ASN A 114 -2.49 -9.10 -12.46
C ASN A 114 -3.29 -8.00 -11.72
N SER A 115 -3.30 -8.03 -10.39
CA SER A 115 -4.14 -7.12 -9.61
C SER A 115 -3.45 -6.50 -8.41
N VAL A 116 -3.79 -5.22 -8.17
CA VAL A 116 -3.52 -4.49 -6.94
C VAL A 116 -4.85 -4.10 -6.33
N VAL A 117 -5.03 -4.43 -5.07
CA VAL A 117 -6.23 -4.09 -4.29
C VAL A 117 -5.85 -3.05 -3.24
N ALA A 118 -6.54 -1.93 -3.26
CA ALA A 118 -6.35 -0.82 -2.33
C ALA A 118 -7.59 -0.66 -1.45
N ALA A 119 -7.52 -1.13 -0.20
CA ALA A 119 -8.57 -0.93 0.79
C ALA A 119 -8.34 0.41 1.50
N LEU A 120 -9.19 1.39 1.24
CA LEU A 120 -9.02 2.76 1.74
C LEU A 120 -9.37 2.82 3.23
N ARG A 121 -8.39 3.20 4.06
CA ARG A 121 -8.52 3.16 5.53
C ARG A 121 -9.70 3.97 6.07
N PHE A 122 -10.00 5.10 5.47
CA PHE A 122 -11.02 6.04 5.94
C PHE A 122 -12.28 6.11 5.06
N PHE A 123 -12.38 5.21 4.10
CA PHE A 123 -13.57 5.02 3.28
C PHE A 123 -14.01 3.56 3.39
N ASN A 124 -15.30 3.31 3.34
CA ASN A 124 -15.82 1.94 3.20
C ASN A 124 -15.73 1.44 1.74
N ARG A 125 -14.56 1.65 1.13
CA ARG A 125 -14.33 1.44 -0.29
C ARG A 125 -13.02 0.69 -0.54
N ILE A 126 -13.08 -0.24 -1.48
CA ILE A 126 -11.95 -1.00 -2.00
C ILE A 126 -11.84 -0.71 -3.49
N ASP A 127 -10.68 -0.29 -3.93
CA ASP A 127 -10.36 -0.02 -5.32
C ASP A 127 -9.49 -1.13 -5.90
N PHE A 128 -9.76 -1.52 -7.13
CA PHE A 128 -9.03 -2.54 -7.86
C PHE A 128 -8.31 -1.91 -9.04
N TYR A 129 -7.05 -2.27 -9.19
CA TYR A 129 -6.17 -1.84 -10.25
C TYR A 129 -5.47 -3.05 -10.88
N ASP A 130 -4.97 -2.91 -12.10
CA ASP A 130 -3.96 -3.84 -12.60
C ASP A 130 -2.57 -3.54 -12.01
N LEU A 131 -1.56 -4.37 -12.33
CA LEU A 131 -0.19 -4.17 -11.83
C LEU A 131 0.46 -2.87 -12.36
N LYS A 132 -0.04 -2.29 -13.44
CA LYS A 132 0.41 -1.00 -13.97
C LYS A 132 -0.34 0.19 -13.40
N GLY A 133 -1.16 -0.04 -12.35
CA GLY A 133 -1.90 1.01 -11.68
C GLY A 133 -3.12 1.53 -12.46
N THR A 134 -3.55 0.84 -13.51
CA THR A 134 -4.77 1.20 -14.23
C THR A 134 -5.99 0.81 -13.41
N TYR A 135 -6.80 1.80 -13.06
CA TYR A 135 -8.05 1.57 -12.33
C TYR A 135 -9.00 0.66 -13.09
N GLN A 136 -9.55 -0.34 -12.40
CA GLN A 136 -10.48 -1.31 -12.95
C GLN A 136 -11.90 -1.09 -12.43
N ARG A 137 -12.07 -1.08 -11.11
CA ARG A 137 -13.38 -0.98 -10.46
C ARG A 137 -13.23 -0.62 -9.00
N SER A 138 -14.36 -0.24 -8.38
CA SER A 138 -14.47 -0.07 -6.93
C SER A 138 -15.61 -0.92 -6.37
N PHE A 139 -15.44 -1.27 -5.12
CA PHE A 139 -16.47 -1.88 -4.31
C PHE A 139 -16.66 -1.06 -3.03
N THR A 140 -17.93 -0.74 -2.70
CA THR A 140 -18.27 -0.03 -1.47
C THR A 140 -19.03 -0.97 -0.55
N TYR A 141 -18.57 -1.10 0.69
CA TYR A 141 -19.23 -1.89 1.72
C TYR A 141 -20.28 -1.05 2.44
N GLY A 142 -21.47 -1.63 2.65
CA GLY A 142 -22.58 -0.94 3.33
C GLY A 142 -23.46 -0.14 2.38
N LYS A 143 -24.50 0.50 2.94
CA LYS A 143 -25.52 1.23 2.16
C LYS A 143 -25.09 2.67 1.86
N GLU A 144 -24.41 3.31 2.81
CA GLU A 144 -24.02 4.71 2.73
C GLU A 144 -22.50 4.85 2.61
N PRO A 145 -22.01 5.79 1.79
CA PRO A 145 -20.58 6.08 1.70
C PRO A 145 -20.04 6.62 3.02
N ILE A 146 -19.02 6.00 3.58
CA ILE A 146 -18.24 6.54 4.68
C ILE A 146 -17.08 7.32 4.08
N VAL A 147 -16.89 8.55 4.53
CA VAL A 147 -15.83 9.45 4.05
C VAL A 147 -15.07 10.04 5.23
N PRO A 148 -13.79 10.39 5.07
CA PRO A 148 -13.01 11.03 6.13
C PRO A 148 -13.62 12.36 6.58
N LEU A 149 -13.64 12.57 7.90
CA LEU A 149 -13.99 13.86 8.47
C LEU A 149 -12.80 14.81 8.39
N LEU A 150 -13.06 16.08 8.12
CA LEU A 150 -12.05 17.13 8.12
C LEU A 150 -12.14 17.94 9.42
N LYS A 151 -10.99 18.41 9.92
CA LYS A 151 -10.92 19.42 10.97
C LYS A 151 -11.50 20.75 10.48
N LYS A 152 -11.80 21.65 11.41
CA LYS A 152 -12.50 22.94 11.13
C LYS A 152 -11.88 23.78 9.99
N ASN A 153 -10.59 23.66 9.75
CA ASN A 153 -9.88 24.42 8.71
C ASN A 153 -9.83 23.69 7.34
N ASP A 154 -10.45 22.53 7.20
CA ASP A 154 -10.47 21.66 6.01
C ASP A 154 -9.09 21.28 5.46
N THR A 155 -8.02 21.52 6.21
CA THR A 155 -6.64 21.24 5.77
C THR A 155 -6.11 19.89 6.27
N GLN A 156 -6.77 19.28 7.24
CA GLN A 156 -6.36 18.04 7.87
C GLN A 156 -7.55 17.08 8.06
N VAL A 157 -7.28 15.79 7.88
CA VAL A 157 -8.23 14.74 8.27
C VAL A 157 -8.30 14.66 9.80
N ASP A 158 -9.51 14.62 10.34
CA ASP A 158 -9.73 14.27 11.75
C ASP A 158 -9.62 12.76 11.92
N VAL A 159 -8.39 12.28 12.10
CA VAL A 159 -8.07 10.84 12.21
C VAL A 159 -8.74 10.19 13.41
N LEU A 160 -8.98 10.95 14.49
CA LEU A 160 -9.61 10.42 15.71
C LEU A 160 -11.14 10.35 15.58
N GLY A 161 -11.73 11.36 14.95
CA GLY A 161 -13.19 11.41 14.72
C GLY A 161 -13.64 10.58 13.51
N THR A 162 -12.72 10.23 12.61
CA THR A 162 -13.06 9.46 11.38
C THR A 162 -13.11 7.96 11.66
N THR A 163 -14.15 7.32 11.16
CA THR A 163 -14.26 5.85 11.18
C THR A 163 -13.14 5.21 10.36
N LYS A 164 -12.43 4.27 10.94
CA LYS A 164 -11.47 3.41 10.24
C LYS A 164 -12.22 2.22 9.67
N CYS A 165 -12.34 2.14 8.36
CA CYS A 165 -13.11 1.09 7.68
C CYS A 165 -12.27 -0.17 7.47
N PHE A 166 -11.00 0.01 7.06
CA PHE A 166 -10.07 -1.10 6.84
C PHE A 166 -8.79 -0.84 7.62
N ILE A 167 -8.40 -1.80 8.48
CA ILE A 167 -7.19 -1.70 9.32
C ILE A 167 -6.02 -2.38 8.62
N ASP A 168 -6.31 -3.51 7.96
CA ASP A 168 -5.34 -4.31 7.25
C ASP A 168 -5.99 -5.02 6.06
N ILE A 169 -5.17 -5.58 5.18
CA ILE A 169 -5.58 -6.35 4.02
C ILE A 169 -4.58 -7.46 3.75
N CYS A 170 -5.06 -8.63 3.42
CA CYS A 170 -4.24 -9.73 2.92
C CYS A 170 -4.97 -10.48 1.81
N GLY A 171 -4.25 -11.23 1.02
CA GLY A 171 -4.83 -11.95 -0.11
C GLY A 171 -4.24 -13.33 -0.31
N THR A 172 -5.02 -14.15 -0.99
CA THR A 172 -4.60 -15.43 -1.58
C THR A 172 -4.75 -15.32 -3.10
N ASP A 173 -4.46 -16.40 -3.81
CA ASP A 173 -4.68 -16.45 -5.27
C ASP A 173 -6.15 -16.28 -5.66
N GLN A 174 -7.10 -16.47 -4.73
CA GLN A 174 -8.54 -16.44 -5.02
C GLN A 174 -9.32 -15.39 -4.24
N TYR A 175 -8.85 -14.98 -3.05
CA TYR A 175 -9.60 -14.14 -2.12
C TYR A 175 -8.75 -12.97 -1.59
N VAL A 176 -9.44 -11.90 -1.30
CA VAL A 176 -8.91 -10.76 -0.53
C VAL A 176 -9.69 -10.65 0.76
N TYR A 177 -8.99 -10.53 1.87
CA TYR A 177 -9.53 -10.38 3.23
C TYR A 177 -9.20 -8.98 3.74
N CYS A 178 -10.22 -8.27 4.26
CA CYS A 178 -10.11 -6.90 4.79
C CYS A 178 -10.74 -6.79 6.18
#